data_d1fd1ddbafe8df036b696d531666f51d
#
_entry.id   d1fd1ddbafe8df036b696d531666f51d
#
_cell.length_a   1.000
_cell.length_b   1.000
_cell.length_c   1.000
_cell.angle_alpha   90.00
_cell.angle_beta   90.00
_cell.angle_gamma   90.00
#
_symmetry.space_group_name_H-M   'P 1'
#
loop_
_entity.id
_entity.type
_entity.pdbx_description
1 polymer ?
#
loop_
_entity_poly.entity_id
_entity_poly.type
_entity_poly.pdbx_seq_one_letter_code
_entity_poly.pdbx_strand_id
1 'polypeptide(L)'
;LLINCARGPIVDSAALAAALNEGRLAGAGVDVFNQEPPIPDSEPLLRARNALLTPHIAFASQESMIRRARIVFQNIESYLAGKPENVCQY
;
A
#
# COMPACT_ATOMS: atom_id res chain seq x y z
N LEU A 1 14.15 9.58 -1.73
CA LEU A 1 13.00 9.06 -0.99
C LEU A 1 12.38 7.88 -1.72
N LEU A 2 11.87 6.89 -0.96
CA LEU A 2 11.08 5.77 -1.48
C LEU A 2 9.68 5.83 -0.85
N ILE A 3 8.63 5.62 -1.64
CA ILE A 3 7.25 5.51 -1.11
C ILE A 3 6.63 4.23 -1.67
N ASN A 4 6.13 3.36 -0.79
CA ASN A 4 5.40 2.15 -1.17
C ASN A 4 4.01 2.13 -0.51
N CYS A 5 2.99 2.42 -1.31
CA CYS A 5 1.58 2.30 -0.95
C CYS A 5 0.87 1.23 -1.81
N ALA A 6 1.63 0.36 -2.48
CA ALA A 6 1.08 -0.65 -3.39
C ALA A 6 0.94 -2.01 -2.72
N ARG A 7 2.04 -2.76 -2.59
CA ARG A 7 2.09 -4.06 -1.91
C ARG A 7 3.47 -4.28 -1.30
N GLY A 8 3.53 -4.96 -0.15
CA GLY A 8 4.77 -5.25 0.56
C GLY A 8 5.83 -5.93 -0.29
N PRO A 9 5.53 -7.05 -0.98
CA PRO A 9 6.51 -7.80 -1.76
C PRO A 9 7.16 -7.07 -2.95
N ILE A 10 6.72 -5.85 -3.27
CA ILE A 10 7.33 -5.03 -4.32
C ILE A 10 8.69 -4.49 -3.88
N VAL A 11 8.92 -4.36 -2.58
CA VAL A 11 10.15 -3.83 -2.01
C VAL A 11 10.70 -4.83 -0.98
N ASP A 12 11.97 -5.17 -1.08
CA ASP A 12 12.65 -5.95 -0.06
C ASP A 12 12.85 -5.09 1.19
N SER A 13 12.11 -5.44 2.27
CA SER A 13 12.13 -4.70 3.54
C SER A 13 13.52 -4.66 4.18
N ALA A 14 14.28 -5.75 4.10
CA ALA A 14 15.62 -5.82 4.69
C ALA A 14 16.61 -4.93 3.94
N ALA A 15 16.58 -4.99 2.61
CA ALA A 15 17.40 -4.14 1.76
C ALA A 15 17.05 -2.64 1.93
N LEU A 16 15.76 -2.32 2.04
CA LEU A 16 15.31 -0.94 2.29
C LEU A 16 15.78 -0.45 3.66
N ALA A 17 15.60 -1.24 4.71
CA ALA A 17 16.05 -0.89 6.06
C ALA A 17 17.57 -0.67 6.11
N ALA A 18 18.37 -1.53 5.44
CA ALA A 18 19.80 -1.36 5.32
C ALA A 18 20.16 -0.03 4.61
N ALA A 19 19.50 0.26 3.49
CA ALA A 19 19.75 1.49 2.73
C ALA A 19 19.44 2.77 3.52
N LEU A 20 18.38 2.74 4.35
CA LEU A 20 18.01 3.83 5.24
C LEU A 20 19.04 3.99 6.37
N ASN A 21 19.43 2.90 7.02
CA ASN A 21 20.37 2.91 8.14
C ASN A 21 21.78 3.35 7.71
N GLU A 22 22.19 3.01 6.50
CA GLU A 22 23.47 3.41 5.89
C GLU A 22 23.44 4.83 5.29
N GLY A 23 22.26 5.48 5.25
CA GLY A 23 22.10 6.81 4.69
C GLY A 23 22.11 6.87 3.15
N ARG A 24 22.01 5.73 2.47
CA ARG A 24 21.91 5.65 1.01
C ARG A 24 20.55 6.17 0.50
N LEU A 25 19.51 6.11 1.35
CA LEU A 25 18.22 6.75 1.14
C LEU A 25 17.97 7.76 2.26
N ALA A 26 17.47 8.94 1.90
CA ALA A 26 17.15 9.99 2.86
C ALA A 26 15.93 9.66 3.73
N GLY A 27 15.00 8.83 3.23
CA GLY A 27 13.82 8.40 3.97
C GLY A 27 12.91 7.51 3.14
N ALA A 28 11.97 6.82 3.81
CA ALA A 28 10.93 6.04 3.16
C ALA A 28 9.57 6.20 3.84
N GLY A 29 8.49 6.19 3.03
CA GLY A 29 7.11 6.04 3.46
C GLY A 29 6.58 4.67 3.04
N VAL A 30 6.17 3.84 3.99
CA VAL A 30 5.72 2.47 3.71
C VAL A 30 4.39 2.22 4.39
N ASP A 31 3.37 1.93 3.59
CA ASP A 31 2.00 1.68 4.05
C ASP A 31 1.66 0.18 4.02
N VAL A 32 2.50 -0.65 3.41
CA VAL A 32 2.25 -2.05 3.13
C VAL A 32 3.47 -2.92 3.45
N PHE A 33 3.25 -4.11 4.01
CA PHE A 33 4.29 -5.02 4.46
C PHE A 33 4.16 -6.40 3.81
N ASN A 34 5.21 -7.21 3.86
CA ASN A 34 5.18 -8.57 3.33
C ASN A 34 4.14 -9.44 4.04
N GLN A 35 3.98 -9.22 5.34
CA GLN A 35 2.92 -9.81 6.15
C GLN A 35 1.98 -8.69 6.60
N GLU A 36 0.72 -8.80 6.26
CA GLU A 36 -0.32 -7.88 6.74
C GLU A 36 -0.59 -8.13 8.24
N PRO A 37 -1.18 -7.16 8.95
CA PRO A 37 -1.32 -7.22 10.41
C PRO A 37 -1.85 -8.56 10.96
N PRO A 38 -1.29 -9.01 12.07
CA PRO A 38 -0.25 -8.36 12.89
C PRO A 38 1.15 -8.46 12.25
N ILE A 39 1.85 -7.31 12.20
CA ILE A 39 3.23 -7.25 11.70
C ILE A 39 4.14 -7.86 12.76
N PRO A 40 5.09 -8.76 12.42
CA PRO A 40 5.99 -9.35 13.39
C PRO A 40 7.01 -8.32 13.90
N ASP A 41 7.39 -8.43 15.17
CA ASP A 41 8.41 -7.56 15.79
C ASP A 41 9.79 -7.64 15.10
N SER A 42 9.99 -8.69 14.30
CA SER A 42 11.19 -8.90 13.48
C SER A 42 11.18 -8.11 12.16
N GLU A 43 10.10 -7.39 11.82
CA GLU A 43 10.05 -6.58 10.60
C GLU A 43 11.16 -5.51 10.63
N PRO A 44 12.13 -5.55 9.68
CA PRO A 44 13.31 -4.68 9.71
C PRO A 44 12.97 -3.18 9.69
N LEU A 45 11.90 -2.80 9.01
CA LEU A 45 11.50 -1.40 8.86
C LEU A 45 11.03 -0.77 10.17
N LEU A 46 10.55 -1.57 11.16
CA LEU A 46 10.13 -1.05 12.46
C LEU A 46 11.27 -0.36 13.23
N ARG A 47 12.51 -0.67 12.88
CA ARG A 47 13.72 -0.13 13.54
C ARG A 47 14.60 0.67 12.57
N ALA A 48 14.15 0.86 11.34
CA ALA A 48 14.91 1.60 10.35
C ALA A 48 14.87 3.11 10.62
N ARG A 49 15.96 3.80 10.36
CA ARG A 49 16.04 5.26 10.46
C ARG A 49 15.20 5.90 9.35
N ASN A 50 14.58 7.04 9.65
CA ASN A 50 13.82 7.84 8.68
C ASN A 50 12.74 7.04 7.91
N ALA A 51 12.16 6.03 8.54
CA ALA A 51 11.02 5.29 8.00
C ALA A 51 9.72 5.84 8.63
N LEU A 52 8.79 6.29 7.77
CA LEU A 52 7.40 6.57 8.14
C LEU A 52 6.56 5.36 7.77
N LEU A 53 5.96 4.71 8.76
CA LEU A 53 5.19 3.48 8.57
C LEU A 53 3.73 3.72 8.91
N THR A 54 2.82 3.22 8.08
CA THR A 54 1.37 3.31 8.29
C THR A 54 0.71 1.93 8.07
N PRO A 55 -0.42 1.65 8.73
CA PRO A 55 -1.02 0.31 8.75
C PRO A 55 -2.00 0.08 7.59
N HIS A 56 -1.52 0.16 6.35
CA HIS A 56 -2.30 -0.07 5.13
C HIS A 56 -3.54 0.84 5.03
N ILE A 57 -3.33 2.14 5.22
CA ILE A 57 -4.39 3.15 5.26
C ILE A 57 -4.25 4.26 4.20
N ALA A 58 -3.28 4.16 3.30
CA ALA A 58 -3.05 5.19 2.27
C ALA A 58 -4.26 5.40 1.33
N PHE A 59 -5.16 4.40 1.24
CA PHE A 59 -6.42 4.50 0.50
C PHE A 59 -7.54 5.27 1.23
N ALA A 60 -7.42 5.50 2.53
CA ALA A 60 -8.53 5.85 3.42
C ALA A 60 -8.72 7.37 3.61
N SER A 61 -8.44 8.20 2.59
CA SER A 61 -8.88 9.59 2.63
C SER A 61 -10.40 9.69 2.43
N GLN A 62 -11.02 10.72 2.97
CA GLN A 62 -12.46 10.96 2.83
C GLN A 62 -12.90 10.95 1.35
N GLU A 63 -12.14 11.65 0.49
CA GLU A 63 -12.42 11.75 -0.94
C GLU A 63 -12.26 10.40 -1.65
N SER A 64 -11.21 9.65 -1.31
CA SER A 64 -10.95 8.31 -1.87
C SER A 64 -12.06 7.33 -1.51
N MET A 65 -12.54 7.35 -0.28
CA MET A 65 -13.63 6.48 0.16
C MET A 65 -14.93 6.76 -0.57
N ILE A 66 -15.28 8.04 -0.77
CA ILE A 66 -16.47 8.44 -1.54
C ILE A 66 -16.32 8.01 -3.01
N ARG A 67 -15.16 8.25 -3.62
CA ARG A 67 -14.88 7.87 -5.01
C ARG A 67 -14.97 6.35 -5.19
N ARG A 68 -14.35 5.60 -4.28
CA ARG A 68 -14.35 4.13 -4.28
C ARG A 68 -15.79 3.58 -4.20
N ALA A 69 -16.60 4.11 -3.30
CA ALA A 69 -18.01 3.70 -3.18
C ALA A 69 -18.77 3.91 -4.49
N ARG A 70 -18.63 5.07 -5.12
CA ARG A 70 -19.28 5.38 -6.42
C ARG A 70 -18.88 4.39 -7.50
N ILE A 71 -17.58 4.11 -7.64
CA ILE A 71 -17.05 3.14 -8.64
C ILE A 71 -17.63 1.75 -8.39
N VAL A 72 -17.67 1.30 -7.13
CA VAL A 72 -18.22 -0.03 -6.78
C VAL A 72 -19.68 -0.14 -7.16
N PHE A 73 -20.51 0.85 -6.79
CA PHE A 73 -21.93 0.85 -7.16
C PHE A 73 -22.13 0.91 -8.67
N GLN A 74 -21.40 1.76 -9.38
CA GLN A 74 -21.46 1.84 -10.84
C GLN A 74 -21.09 0.50 -11.50
N ASN A 75 -20.05 -0.18 -11.03
CA ASN A 75 -19.67 -1.51 -11.55
C ASN A 75 -20.78 -2.55 -11.35
N ILE A 76 -21.47 -2.52 -10.20
CA ILE A 76 -22.61 -3.42 -9.94
C ILE A 76 -23.76 -3.12 -10.90
N GLU A 77 -24.14 -1.86 -11.04
CA GLU A 77 -25.21 -1.44 -11.95
C GLU A 77 -24.91 -1.81 -13.40
N SER A 78 -23.69 -1.54 -13.85
CA SER A 78 -23.26 -1.87 -15.23
C SER A 78 -23.24 -3.39 -15.47
N TYR A 79 -22.81 -4.18 -14.46
CA TYR A 79 -22.85 -5.64 -14.53
C TYR A 79 -24.30 -6.15 -14.67
N LEU A 80 -25.21 -5.66 -13.83
CA LEU A 80 -26.64 -6.05 -13.86
C LEU A 80 -27.32 -5.63 -15.17
N ALA A 81 -26.87 -4.54 -15.79
CA ALA A 81 -27.35 -4.08 -17.09
C ALA A 81 -26.76 -4.84 -18.29
N GLY A 82 -25.91 -5.85 -18.05
CA GLY A 82 -25.23 -6.63 -19.09
C GLY A 82 -24.12 -5.88 -19.82
N LYS A 83 -23.63 -4.77 -19.26
CA LYS A 83 -22.54 -3.94 -19.82
C LYS A 83 -21.44 -3.73 -18.76
N PRO A 84 -20.73 -4.80 -18.34
CA PRO A 84 -19.74 -4.69 -17.27
C PRO A 84 -18.61 -3.72 -17.64
N GLU A 85 -18.25 -2.87 -16.69
CA GLU A 85 -17.13 -1.93 -16.76
C GLU A 85 -15.99 -2.37 -15.83
N ASN A 86 -14.78 -1.86 -16.06
CA ASN A 86 -13.59 -2.14 -15.24
C ASN A 86 -13.29 -3.64 -15.04
N VAL A 87 -13.56 -4.45 -16.05
CA VAL A 87 -13.35 -5.90 -16.02
C VAL A 87 -11.85 -6.21 -16.10
N CYS A 88 -11.33 -6.96 -15.11
CA CYS A 88 -9.97 -7.49 -15.19
C CYS A 88 -9.89 -8.58 -16.25
N GLN A 89 -8.92 -8.46 -17.15
CA GLN A 89 -8.55 -9.52 -18.09
C GLN A 89 -7.35 -10.27 -17.50
N TYR A 90 -7.48 -11.59 -17.36
CA TYR A 90 -6.40 -12.47 -16.89
C TYR A 90 -5.71 -13.14 -18.06
#